data_986b288f0f2b938047316577409f3d53
#
_entry.id   986b288f0f2b938047316577409f3d53
#
_cell.length_a   1.000
_cell.length_b   1.000
_cell.length_c   1.000
_cell.angle_alpha   90.00
_cell.angle_beta   90.00
_cell.angle_gamma   90.00
#
_symmetry.space_group_name_H-M   'P 1'
#
loop_
_entity.id
_entity.type
_entity.pdbx_description
1 polymer ?
#
loop_
_entity_poly.entity_id
_entity_poly.type
_entity_poly.pdbx_seq_one_letter_code
_entity_poly.pdbx_strand_id
1 'polypeptide(L)'
;MSGPAFIAFPGQGSQHIKMLSRGYILDLASSAEFKPLIQLCDDLVCQSTINLIENGPEDILNQTSITQPLLLLTSFLHFHQLQQFYSFKILGMAGHSLGEYSALVASNAISIEDALKIVRLRGMLMERAETGSMAAIIGLSPSQVVDACAEASYGPSSIAQAANLNSPMQTVISGHLDAVERAQNICKSMGAKRAIKLNVSIASHSALMESVCSDFEECLRGLSISTPEIPIFHNVTADLAISEIEIKDLLVKQLYSPVRWLDICKKVNVMGIPMFECGPGKVLSGLCKANSITDYNYVTNPTFPEVL
;
A
#
# COMPACT_ATOMS: atom_id res chain seq x y z
N MET A 1 -24.38 -9.31 0.32
CA MET A 1 -24.43 -8.20 1.31
C MET A 1 -24.74 -6.93 0.57
N SER A 2 -25.65 -6.12 1.07
CA SER A 2 -25.98 -4.79 0.54
C SER A 2 -25.90 -3.80 1.69
N GLY A 3 -25.32 -2.63 1.50
CA GLY A 3 -25.17 -1.61 2.55
C GLY A 3 -23.98 -0.70 2.30
N PRO A 4 -23.78 0.32 3.15
CA PRO A 4 -22.61 1.19 3.05
C PRO A 4 -21.35 0.42 3.40
N ALA A 5 -20.25 0.71 2.69
CA ALA A 5 -18.95 0.09 2.93
C ALA A 5 -17.81 1.07 2.67
N PHE A 6 -16.70 0.86 3.35
CA PHE A 6 -15.40 1.44 3.06
C PHE A 6 -14.48 0.37 2.49
N ILE A 7 -13.82 0.63 1.37
CA ILE A 7 -12.90 -0.32 0.74
C ILE A 7 -11.46 0.10 1.00
N ALA A 8 -10.67 -0.82 1.53
CA ALA A 8 -9.25 -0.62 1.83
C ALA A 8 -8.37 -1.55 0.98
N PHE A 9 -7.35 -1.01 0.33
CA PHE A 9 -6.43 -1.78 -0.51
C PHE A 9 -5.07 -1.94 0.18
N PRO A 10 -4.56 -3.18 0.31
CA PRO A 10 -3.28 -3.43 0.95
C PRO A 10 -2.12 -2.93 0.08
N GLY A 11 -0.99 -2.65 0.73
CA GLY A 11 0.27 -2.31 0.10
C GLY A 11 1.27 -3.47 0.08
N GLN A 12 2.52 -3.13 -0.26
CA GLN A 12 3.64 -4.07 -0.25
C GLN A 12 3.80 -4.72 1.13
N GLY A 13 4.06 -6.03 1.13
CA GLY A 13 4.07 -6.88 2.32
C GLY A 13 2.83 -7.79 2.42
N SER A 14 1.82 -7.59 1.56
CA SER A 14 0.65 -8.49 1.44
C SER A 14 0.81 -9.53 0.32
N GLN A 15 1.79 -9.37 -0.58
CA GLN A 15 2.07 -10.35 -1.63
C GLN A 15 2.57 -11.67 -1.05
N HIS A 16 2.18 -12.75 -1.67
CA HIS A 16 2.63 -14.10 -1.34
C HIS A 16 2.43 -15.04 -2.53
N ILE A 17 3.19 -16.11 -2.56
CA ILE A 17 3.00 -17.17 -3.55
C ILE A 17 1.56 -17.68 -3.46
N LYS A 18 0.93 -17.91 -4.61
CA LYS A 18 -0.48 -18.32 -4.74
C LYS A 18 -1.50 -17.26 -4.32
N MET A 19 -1.15 -15.97 -4.37
CA MET A 19 -2.12 -14.91 -4.03
C MET A 19 -3.30 -14.80 -5.00
N LEU A 20 -3.24 -15.45 -6.17
CA LEU A 20 -4.37 -15.63 -7.10
C LEU A 20 -5.13 -16.95 -6.92
N SER A 21 -4.56 -17.94 -6.21
CA SER A 21 -5.11 -19.31 -6.15
C SER A 21 -6.38 -19.44 -5.34
N ARG A 22 -6.89 -18.35 -4.76
CA ARG A 22 -8.05 -18.41 -3.91
C ARG A 22 -9.32 -18.07 -4.67
N GLY A 23 -10.29 -19.01 -4.63
CA GLY A 23 -11.57 -18.84 -5.26
C GLY A 23 -11.46 -18.64 -6.77
N TYR A 24 -12.36 -17.84 -7.31
CA TYR A 24 -12.53 -17.56 -8.75
C TYR A 24 -11.43 -16.64 -9.35
N ILE A 25 -10.48 -16.11 -8.55
CA ILE A 25 -9.55 -15.07 -9.01
C ILE A 25 -8.57 -15.60 -10.06
N LEU A 26 -8.06 -16.82 -9.92
CA LEU A 26 -7.17 -17.42 -10.92
C LEU A 26 -7.89 -17.69 -12.25
N ASP A 27 -9.13 -18.15 -12.17
CA ASP A 27 -9.97 -18.38 -13.36
C ASP A 27 -10.28 -17.05 -14.05
N LEU A 28 -10.58 -16.01 -13.27
CA LEU A 28 -10.80 -14.66 -13.76
C LEU A 28 -9.55 -14.13 -14.47
N ALA A 29 -8.38 -14.23 -13.83
CA ALA A 29 -7.11 -13.83 -14.43
C ALA A 29 -6.79 -14.59 -15.73
N SER A 30 -7.25 -15.84 -15.85
CA SER A 30 -7.04 -16.68 -17.02
C SER A 30 -8.11 -16.51 -18.12
N SER A 31 -9.15 -15.72 -17.85
CA SER A 31 -10.26 -15.50 -18.78
C SER A 31 -9.86 -14.66 -20.00
N ALA A 32 -10.64 -14.78 -21.07
CA ALA A 32 -10.41 -13.99 -22.29
C ALA A 32 -10.51 -12.48 -22.04
N GLU A 33 -11.33 -12.06 -21.09
CA GLU A 33 -11.53 -10.66 -20.70
C GLU A 33 -10.26 -10.02 -20.16
N PHE A 34 -9.52 -10.71 -19.26
CA PHE A 34 -8.32 -10.17 -18.61
C PHE A 34 -7.02 -10.55 -19.29
N LYS A 35 -7.07 -11.39 -20.36
CA LYS A 35 -5.87 -11.80 -21.11
C LYS A 35 -5.01 -10.62 -21.59
N PRO A 36 -5.55 -9.51 -22.14
CA PRO A 36 -4.75 -8.35 -22.53
C PRO A 36 -4.02 -7.72 -21.35
N LEU A 37 -4.69 -7.66 -20.18
CA LEU A 37 -4.13 -7.08 -18.96
C LEU A 37 -3.00 -7.96 -18.37
N ILE A 38 -3.19 -9.28 -18.39
CA ILE A 38 -2.13 -10.24 -17.99
C ILE A 38 -0.93 -10.09 -18.92
N GLN A 39 -1.15 -10.01 -20.25
CA GLN A 39 -0.07 -9.81 -21.21
C GLN A 39 0.69 -8.49 -20.94
N LEU A 40 -0.02 -7.40 -20.66
CA LEU A 40 0.64 -6.14 -20.28
C LEU A 40 1.51 -6.32 -19.03
N CYS A 41 1.04 -7.04 -18.02
CA CYS A 41 1.83 -7.33 -16.83
C CYS A 41 3.05 -8.20 -17.17
N ASP A 42 2.90 -9.25 -18.00
CA ASP A 42 4.00 -10.08 -18.46
C ASP A 42 5.09 -9.24 -19.14
N ASP A 43 4.70 -8.32 -20.01
CA ASP A 43 5.62 -7.40 -20.69
C ASP A 43 6.33 -6.45 -19.71
N LEU A 44 5.59 -5.91 -18.73
CA LEU A 44 6.14 -5.01 -17.72
C LEU A 44 7.14 -5.68 -16.78
N VAL A 45 6.89 -6.94 -16.39
CA VAL A 45 7.77 -7.68 -15.47
C VAL A 45 8.74 -8.61 -16.19
N CYS A 46 8.68 -8.66 -17.54
CA CYS A 46 9.53 -9.48 -18.42
C CYS A 46 9.49 -10.98 -18.12
N GLN A 47 8.35 -11.49 -17.64
CA GLN A 47 8.13 -12.91 -17.33
C GLN A 47 6.64 -13.19 -17.14
N SER A 48 6.26 -14.47 -17.11
CA SER A 48 4.87 -14.86 -16.89
C SER A 48 4.38 -14.46 -15.48
N THR A 49 3.48 -13.50 -15.43
CA THR A 49 2.81 -12.99 -14.22
C THR A 49 2.14 -14.11 -13.43
N ILE A 50 1.30 -14.91 -14.08
CA ILE A 50 0.58 -16.00 -13.42
C ILE A 50 1.55 -17.02 -12.85
N ASN A 51 2.55 -17.45 -13.65
CA ASN A 51 3.52 -18.41 -13.18
C ASN A 51 4.35 -17.89 -12.00
N LEU A 52 4.77 -16.62 -12.03
CA LEU A 52 5.51 -16.01 -10.92
C LEU A 52 4.66 -15.94 -9.65
N ILE A 53 3.41 -15.55 -9.77
CA ILE A 53 2.51 -15.46 -8.62
C ILE A 53 2.21 -16.85 -8.04
N GLU A 54 1.99 -17.87 -8.90
CA GLU A 54 1.59 -19.19 -8.44
C GLU A 54 2.76 -20.05 -7.95
N ASN A 55 3.93 -19.91 -8.56
CA ASN A 55 5.06 -20.83 -8.37
C ASN A 55 6.34 -20.14 -7.90
N GLY A 56 6.40 -18.82 -7.90
CA GLY A 56 7.59 -18.04 -7.54
C GLY A 56 8.67 -18.01 -8.62
N PRO A 57 9.91 -17.72 -8.26
CA PRO A 57 10.45 -17.73 -6.90
C PRO A 57 10.08 -16.50 -6.06
N GLU A 58 10.03 -16.66 -4.74
CA GLU A 58 9.56 -15.63 -3.80
C GLU A 58 10.47 -14.40 -3.75
N ASP A 59 11.78 -14.56 -3.90
CA ASP A 59 12.75 -13.47 -3.95
C ASP A 59 12.52 -12.53 -5.14
N ILE A 60 12.11 -13.07 -6.29
CA ILE A 60 11.72 -12.27 -7.47
C ILE A 60 10.36 -11.58 -7.21
N LEU A 61 9.37 -12.32 -6.67
CA LEU A 61 8.07 -11.74 -6.33
C LEU A 61 8.20 -10.58 -5.33
N ASN A 62 9.19 -10.61 -4.45
CA ASN A 62 9.43 -9.59 -3.41
C ASN A 62 10.26 -8.39 -3.90
N GLN A 63 10.78 -8.38 -5.13
CA GLN A 63 11.40 -7.20 -5.71
C GLN A 63 10.35 -6.10 -5.87
N THR A 64 10.63 -4.91 -5.38
CA THR A 64 9.65 -3.80 -5.33
C THR A 64 9.07 -3.47 -6.68
N SER A 65 9.91 -3.43 -7.72
CA SER A 65 9.50 -3.16 -9.09
C SER A 65 8.62 -4.27 -9.71
N ILE A 66 8.69 -5.49 -9.18
CA ILE A 66 7.85 -6.63 -9.55
C ILE A 66 6.59 -6.69 -8.68
N THR A 67 6.76 -6.57 -7.37
CA THR A 67 5.64 -6.64 -6.40
C THR A 67 4.55 -5.63 -6.72
N GLN A 68 4.92 -4.38 -7.03
CA GLN A 68 3.94 -3.30 -7.16
C GLN A 68 2.92 -3.54 -8.28
N PRO A 69 3.28 -3.83 -9.53
CA PRO A 69 2.28 -4.11 -10.57
C PRO A 69 1.49 -5.39 -10.30
N LEU A 70 2.12 -6.45 -9.77
CA LEU A 70 1.42 -7.71 -9.49
C LEU A 70 0.41 -7.58 -8.34
N LEU A 71 0.72 -6.77 -7.35
CA LEU A 71 -0.17 -6.50 -6.23
C LEU A 71 -1.34 -5.61 -6.63
N LEU A 72 -1.09 -4.60 -7.48
CA LEU A 72 -2.13 -3.77 -8.07
C LEU A 72 -3.08 -4.62 -8.92
N LEU A 73 -2.56 -5.46 -9.82
CA LEU A 73 -3.35 -6.38 -10.65
C LEU A 73 -4.22 -7.29 -9.77
N THR A 74 -3.61 -7.92 -8.76
CA THR A 74 -4.34 -8.84 -7.87
C THR A 74 -5.45 -8.11 -7.11
N SER A 75 -5.19 -6.91 -6.60
CA SER A 75 -6.18 -6.09 -5.92
C SER A 75 -7.31 -5.66 -6.86
N PHE A 76 -6.99 -5.34 -8.10
CA PHE A 76 -7.98 -5.01 -9.13
C PHE A 76 -8.90 -6.19 -9.45
N LEU A 77 -8.34 -7.39 -9.63
CA LEU A 77 -9.14 -8.60 -9.87
C LEU A 77 -10.05 -8.94 -8.68
N HIS A 78 -9.56 -8.78 -7.43
CA HIS A 78 -10.39 -8.93 -6.24
C HIS A 78 -11.51 -7.89 -6.16
N PHE A 79 -11.24 -6.64 -6.55
CA PHE A 79 -12.25 -5.60 -6.57
C PHE A 79 -13.31 -5.87 -7.65
N HIS A 80 -12.91 -6.29 -8.83
CA HIS A 80 -13.82 -6.69 -9.90
C HIS A 80 -14.73 -7.84 -9.44
N GLN A 81 -14.17 -8.87 -8.81
CA GLN A 81 -14.95 -9.96 -8.22
C GLN A 81 -15.92 -9.44 -7.15
N LEU A 82 -15.46 -8.57 -6.25
CA LEU A 82 -16.29 -7.98 -5.20
C LEU A 82 -17.52 -7.29 -5.78
N GLN A 83 -17.34 -6.50 -6.85
CA GLN A 83 -18.45 -5.79 -7.52
C GLN A 83 -19.45 -6.74 -8.19
N GLN A 84 -19.01 -7.88 -8.70
CA GLN A 84 -19.92 -8.86 -9.32
C GLN A 84 -20.86 -9.52 -8.31
N PHE A 85 -20.38 -9.74 -7.09
CA PHE A 85 -21.11 -10.53 -6.09
C PHE A 85 -21.77 -9.71 -4.99
N TYR A 86 -21.41 -8.42 -4.86
CA TYR A 86 -21.92 -7.56 -3.80
C TYR A 86 -22.35 -6.21 -4.31
N SER A 87 -23.54 -5.77 -3.91
CA SER A 87 -24.08 -4.45 -4.22
C SER A 87 -23.82 -3.47 -3.06
N PHE A 88 -22.54 -3.23 -2.74
CA PHE A 88 -22.19 -2.22 -1.74
C PHE A 88 -22.43 -0.80 -2.25
N LYS A 89 -22.93 0.08 -1.36
CA LYS A 89 -22.80 1.52 -1.54
C LYS A 89 -21.44 1.93 -0.98
N ILE A 90 -20.42 1.99 -1.83
CA ILE A 90 -19.07 2.36 -1.38
C ILE A 90 -19.05 3.87 -1.09
N LEU A 91 -18.79 4.24 0.16
CA LEU A 91 -18.80 5.63 0.64
C LEU A 91 -17.40 6.24 0.76
N GLY A 92 -16.36 5.44 0.65
CA GLY A 92 -14.99 5.89 0.65
C GLY A 92 -14.03 4.75 0.39
N MET A 93 -12.85 5.12 -0.06
CA MET A 93 -11.75 4.19 -0.33
C MET A 93 -10.45 4.75 0.24
N ALA A 94 -9.52 3.87 0.56
CA ALA A 94 -8.13 4.19 0.79
C ALA A 94 -7.25 2.99 0.43
N GLY A 95 -5.97 3.26 0.22
CA GLY A 95 -4.98 2.20 0.09
C GLY A 95 -3.76 2.51 0.91
N HIS A 96 -3.05 1.49 1.38
CA HIS A 96 -1.82 1.66 2.12
C HIS A 96 -0.63 1.70 1.15
N SER A 97 0.08 2.82 1.06
CA SER A 97 1.20 3.02 0.13
C SER A 97 0.79 2.68 -1.32
N LEU A 98 1.30 1.57 -1.88
CA LEU A 98 0.91 1.08 -3.20
C LEU A 98 -0.61 0.94 -3.37
N GLY A 99 -1.32 0.52 -2.33
CA GLY A 99 -2.76 0.34 -2.36
C GLY A 99 -3.54 1.62 -2.71
N GLU A 100 -2.95 2.81 -2.55
CA GLU A 100 -3.57 4.07 -3.00
C GLU A 100 -3.80 4.09 -4.52
N TYR A 101 -2.90 3.49 -5.30
CA TYR A 101 -3.09 3.33 -6.75
C TYR A 101 -4.23 2.35 -7.07
N SER A 102 -4.39 1.30 -6.26
CA SER A 102 -5.55 0.40 -6.41
C SER A 102 -6.87 1.13 -6.11
N ALA A 103 -6.89 2.03 -5.13
CA ALA A 103 -8.05 2.88 -4.84
C ALA A 103 -8.34 3.85 -5.99
N LEU A 104 -7.31 4.46 -6.60
CA LEU A 104 -7.47 5.33 -7.76
C LEU A 104 -8.05 4.60 -8.98
N VAL A 105 -7.60 3.37 -9.24
CA VAL A 105 -8.18 2.52 -10.30
C VAL A 105 -9.63 2.16 -9.97
N ALA A 106 -9.90 1.69 -8.76
CA ALA A 106 -11.22 1.26 -8.32
C ALA A 106 -12.28 2.40 -8.31
N SER A 107 -11.83 3.65 -8.23
CA SER A 107 -12.67 4.85 -8.30
C SER A 107 -12.73 5.51 -9.68
N ASN A 108 -12.25 4.84 -10.73
CA ASN A 108 -12.16 5.34 -12.10
C ASN A 108 -11.31 6.63 -12.26
N ALA A 109 -10.42 6.92 -11.32
CA ALA A 109 -9.55 8.09 -11.41
C ALA A 109 -8.38 7.91 -12.39
N ILE A 110 -7.90 6.68 -12.58
CA ILE A 110 -6.85 6.30 -13.53
C ILE A 110 -7.19 4.96 -14.17
N SER A 111 -6.80 4.76 -15.44
CA SER A 111 -6.95 3.45 -16.09
C SER A 111 -6.05 2.40 -15.42
N ILE A 112 -6.47 1.13 -15.43
CA ILE A 112 -5.65 0.06 -14.87
C ILE A 112 -4.32 -0.10 -15.64
N GLU A 113 -4.35 0.11 -16.95
CA GLU A 113 -3.15 0.02 -17.81
C GLU A 113 -2.12 1.10 -17.45
N ASP A 114 -2.55 2.33 -17.25
CA ASP A 114 -1.67 3.43 -16.86
C ASP A 114 -1.18 3.25 -15.41
N ALA A 115 -2.06 2.79 -14.54
CA ALA A 115 -1.70 2.49 -13.15
C ALA A 115 -0.63 1.38 -13.07
N LEU A 116 -0.75 0.30 -13.85
CA LEU A 116 0.27 -0.77 -13.91
C LEU A 116 1.63 -0.23 -14.38
N LYS A 117 1.65 0.59 -15.43
CA LYS A 117 2.89 1.21 -15.94
C LYS A 117 3.53 2.12 -14.89
N ILE A 118 2.74 2.99 -14.26
CA ILE A 118 3.29 3.95 -13.30
C ILE A 118 3.78 3.29 -12.00
N VAL A 119 3.10 2.26 -11.50
CA VAL A 119 3.58 1.56 -10.30
C VAL A 119 4.79 0.69 -10.59
N ARG A 120 4.92 0.14 -11.82
CA ARG A 120 6.15 -0.52 -12.26
C ARG A 120 7.34 0.44 -12.24
N LEU A 121 7.16 1.62 -12.83
CA LEU A 121 8.17 2.68 -12.81
C LEU A 121 8.47 3.16 -11.38
N ARG A 122 7.42 3.39 -10.57
CA ARG A 122 7.58 3.74 -9.15
C ARG A 122 8.49 2.75 -8.42
N GLY A 123 8.23 1.45 -8.60
CA GLY A 123 9.06 0.39 -8.01
C GLY A 123 10.51 0.45 -8.48
N MET A 124 10.75 0.63 -9.78
CA MET A 124 12.11 0.76 -10.34
C MET A 124 12.85 2.00 -9.82
N LEU A 125 12.17 3.13 -9.71
CA LEU A 125 12.75 4.36 -9.17
C LEU A 125 13.09 4.19 -7.68
N MET A 126 12.20 3.58 -6.90
CA MET A 126 12.46 3.30 -5.49
C MET A 126 13.65 2.34 -5.28
N GLU A 127 13.86 1.38 -6.19
CA GLU A 127 15.04 0.48 -6.17
C GLU A 127 16.34 1.21 -6.56
N ARG A 128 16.25 2.30 -7.32
CA ARG A 128 17.40 3.16 -7.68
C ARG A 128 17.78 4.17 -6.61
N ALA A 129 16.86 4.47 -5.70
CA ALA A 129 17.10 5.40 -4.63
C ALA A 129 18.20 4.90 -3.67
N GLU A 130 18.65 5.77 -2.80
CA GLU A 130 19.66 5.41 -1.80
C GLU A 130 19.20 4.24 -0.94
N THR A 131 20.10 3.25 -0.78
CA THR A 131 19.83 2.08 0.05
C THR A 131 19.68 2.47 1.52
N GLY A 132 18.65 1.93 2.16
CA GLY A 132 18.36 2.21 3.56
C GLY A 132 17.80 1.00 4.30
N SER A 133 17.03 1.27 5.33
CA SER A 133 16.41 0.25 6.18
C SER A 133 15.07 0.71 6.68
N MET A 134 14.24 -0.26 7.08
CA MET A 134 12.97 -0.03 7.76
C MET A 134 12.84 -0.92 8.99
N ALA A 135 12.13 -0.45 10.01
CA ALA A 135 11.83 -1.25 11.19
C ALA A 135 10.43 -0.96 11.75
N ALA A 136 9.75 -2.01 12.20
CA ALA A 136 8.46 -1.88 12.88
C ALA A 136 8.67 -1.69 14.39
N ILE A 137 8.14 -0.59 14.92
CA ILE A 137 8.14 -0.26 16.34
C ILE A 137 6.75 -0.52 16.89
N ILE A 138 6.65 -1.34 17.92
CA ILE A 138 5.39 -1.74 18.54
C ILE A 138 5.43 -1.41 20.04
N GLY A 139 4.40 -0.75 20.55
CA GLY A 139 4.24 -0.46 21.95
C GLY A 139 4.57 0.97 22.37
N LEU A 140 4.89 1.85 21.39
CA LEU A 140 5.04 3.30 21.59
C LEU A 140 4.03 4.06 20.73
N SER A 141 3.66 5.25 21.18
CA SER A 141 2.83 6.17 20.38
C SER A 141 3.61 6.73 19.20
N PRO A 142 2.93 7.18 18.12
CA PRO A 142 3.60 7.81 16.98
C PRO A 142 4.50 8.99 17.38
N SER A 143 4.08 9.83 18.32
CA SER A 143 4.90 10.98 18.79
C SER A 143 6.20 10.51 19.44
N GLN A 144 6.16 9.51 20.33
CA GLN A 144 7.35 8.94 20.92
C GLN A 144 8.33 8.36 19.89
N VAL A 145 7.79 7.72 18.84
CA VAL A 145 8.62 7.18 17.76
C VAL A 145 9.23 8.30 16.91
N VAL A 146 8.49 9.38 16.65
CA VAL A 146 9.01 10.57 15.95
C VAL A 146 10.14 11.21 16.74
N ASP A 147 9.98 11.37 18.07
CA ASP A 147 11.02 11.92 18.95
C ASP A 147 12.27 11.04 18.94
N ALA A 148 12.11 9.72 19.02
CA ALA A 148 13.21 8.77 18.93
C ALA A 148 13.94 8.81 17.56
N CYS A 149 13.21 9.01 16.47
CA CYS A 149 13.80 9.19 15.15
C CYS A 149 14.60 10.51 15.05
N ALA A 150 14.07 11.58 15.63
CA ALA A 150 14.75 12.89 15.65
C ALA A 150 16.06 12.79 16.44
N GLU A 151 16.05 12.14 17.62
CA GLU A 151 17.24 11.91 18.43
C GLU A 151 18.28 11.02 17.73
N ALA A 152 17.81 10.04 16.95
CA ALA A 152 18.67 9.11 16.21
C ALA A 152 19.31 9.72 14.95
N SER A 153 18.83 10.86 14.48
CA SER A 153 19.25 11.46 13.20
C SER A 153 20.40 12.44 13.41
N TYR A 154 21.48 12.27 12.63
CA TYR A 154 22.67 13.12 12.71
C TYR A 154 22.96 13.80 11.35
N GLY A 155 22.12 14.79 10.98
CA GLY A 155 22.23 15.50 9.73
C GLY A 155 21.70 14.72 8.50
N PRO A 156 21.84 15.29 7.30
CA PRO A 156 21.19 14.77 6.09
C PRO A 156 21.62 13.36 5.67
N SER A 157 22.83 12.94 6.03
CA SER A 157 23.40 11.63 5.65
C SER A 157 23.12 10.51 6.67
N SER A 158 22.37 10.78 7.72
CA SER A 158 22.06 9.80 8.77
C SER A 158 20.70 10.10 9.40
N ILE A 159 19.62 9.85 8.63
CA ILE A 159 18.24 10.20 8.97
C ILE A 159 17.44 8.93 9.27
N ALA A 160 16.63 8.96 10.33
CA ALA A 160 15.53 8.05 10.58
C ALA A 160 14.22 8.84 10.71
N GLN A 161 13.14 8.34 10.13
CA GLN A 161 11.84 9.00 10.09
C GLN A 161 10.70 8.01 10.32
N ALA A 162 9.58 8.47 10.88
CA ALA A 162 8.34 7.69 10.89
C ALA A 162 7.82 7.60 9.45
N ALA A 163 7.65 6.38 8.95
CA ALA A 163 7.27 6.07 7.56
C ALA A 163 5.81 5.60 7.44
N ASN A 164 5.34 4.77 8.38
CA ASN A 164 3.94 4.33 8.39
C ASN A 164 3.37 4.46 9.80
N LEU A 165 2.39 5.32 9.97
CA LEU A 165 1.62 5.46 11.20
C LEU A 165 0.46 4.47 11.15
N ASN A 166 0.70 3.21 11.52
CA ASN A 166 -0.23 2.11 11.28
C ASN A 166 -1.35 2.00 12.32
N SER A 167 -1.05 2.33 13.58
CA SER A 167 -2.03 2.32 14.67
C SER A 167 -1.53 3.16 15.85
N PRO A 168 -2.34 3.39 16.90
CA PRO A 168 -1.89 4.13 18.08
C PRO A 168 -0.61 3.62 18.73
N MET A 169 -0.27 2.33 18.52
CA MET A 169 0.87 1.66 19.14
C MET A 169 1.75 0.90 18.13
N GLN A 170 1.65 1.23 16.85
CA GLN A 170 2.49 0.63 15.80
C GLN A 170 2.88 1.66 14.77
N THR A 171 4.17 1.93 14.66
CA THR A 171 4.77 2.81 13.66
C THR A 171 5.92 2.08 12.96
N VAL A 172 6.02 2.18 11.65
CA VAL A 172 7.21 1.77 10.91
C VAL A 172 8.11 2.98 10.75
N ILE A 173 9.40 2.81 11.02
CA ILE A 173 10.45 3.81 10.79
C ILE A 173 11.26 3.44 9.56
N SER A 174 11.82 4.43 8.88
CA SER A 174 12.56 4.30 7.63
C SER A 174 13.70 5.31 7.57
N GLY A 175 14.78 4.99 6.85
CA GLY A 175 15.92 5.89 6.68
C GLY A 175 17.24 5.15 6.48
N HIS A 176 18.34 5.82 6.77
CA HIS A 176 19.67 5.23 6.71
C HIS A 176 19.81 4.11 7.76
N LEU A 177 20.52 3.06 7.39
CA LEU A 177 20.65 1.85 8.21
C LEU A 177 21.09 2.16 9.65
N ASP A 178 22.13 2.94 9.81
CA ASP A 178 22.72 3.32 11.10
C ASP A 178 21.75 4.15 11.97
N ALA A 179 21.02 5.10 11.36
CA ALA A 179 20.03 5.92 12.05
C ALA A 179 18.79 5.10 12.46
N VAL A 180 18.32 4.19 11.60
CA VAL A 180 17.22 3.27 11.93
C VAL A 180 17.63 2.34 13.07
N GLU A 181 18.85 1.83 13.08
CA GLU A 181 19.35 0.98 14.19
C GLU A 181 19.45 1.76 15.51
N ARG A 182 19.93 3.03 15.49
CA ARG A 182 19.89 3.90 16.68
C ARG A 182 18.46 4.15 17.15
N ALA A 183 17.56 4.52 16.24
CA ALA A 183 16.14 4.76 16.56
C ALA A 183 15.48 3.53 17.19
N GLN A 184 15.77 2.32 16.67
CA GLN A 184 15.29 1.07 17.28
C GLN A 184 15.77 0.92 18.73
N ASN A 185 17.06 1.24 19.02
CA ASN A 185 17.63 1.13 20.36
C ASN A 185 17.03 2.18 21.31
N ILE A 186 16.84 3.43 20.85
CA ILE A 186 16.16 4.48 21.60
C ILE A 186 14.72 4.05 21.89
N CYS A 187 13.96 3.57 20.90
CA CYS A 187 12.61 3.07 21.11
C CYS A 187 12.55 1.92 22.14
N LYS A 188 13.54 1.00 22.14
CA LYS A 188 13.62 -0.07 23.15
C LYS A 188 13.85 0.52 24.55
N SER A 189 14.74 1.51 24.71
CA SER A 189 15.00 2.17 26.00
C SER A 189 13.77 2.94 26.51
N MET A 190 12.93 3.45 25.60
CA MET A 190 11.65 4.10 25.91
C MET A 190 10.52 3.11 26.23
N GLY A 191 10.78 1.80 26.17
CA GLY A 191 9.81 0.75 26.54
C GLY A 191 9.02 0.18 25.37
N ALA A 192 9.51 0.29 24.12
CA ALA A 192 8.90 -0.42 22.99
C ALA A 192 8.84 -1.92 23.26
N LYS A 193 7.67 -2.53 23.06
CA LYS A 193 7.48 -3.98 23.22
C LYS A 193 8.26 -4.78 22.19
N ARG A 194 8.37 -4.25 20.97
CA ARG A 194 9.15 -4.84 19.87
C ARG A 194 9.70 -3.72 18.97
N ALA A 195 10.92 -3.92 18.48
CA ALA A 195 11.55 -3.13 17.43
C ALA A 195 12.16 -4.13 16.44
N ILE A 196 11.45 -4.39 15.34
CA ILE A 196 11.72 -5.49 14.39
C ILE A 196 12.23 -4.88 13.09
N LYS A 197 13.47 -5.19 12.70
CA LYS A 197 14.01 -4.83 11.39
C LYS A 197 13.22 -5.57 10.31
N LEU A 198 12.79 -4.85 9.28
CA LEU A 198 12.12 -5.43 8.12
C LEU A 198 13.17 -5.93 7.12
N ASN A 199 12.84 -6.98 6.41
CA ASN A 199 13.72 -7.54 5.37
C ASN A 199 13.56 -6.76 4.05
N VAL A 200 13.92 -5.49 4.07
CA VAL A 200 13.90 -4.58 2.93
C VAL A 200 15.15 -3.71 2.92
N SER A 201 15.61 -3.33 1.73
CA SER A 201 16.74 -2.41 1.52
C SER A 201 16.32 -1.02 1.04
N ILE A 202 15.02 -0.82 0.81
CA ILE A 202 14.45 0.43 0.33
C ILE A 202 13.88 1.18 1.54
N ALA A 203 14.33 2.42 1.73
CA ALA A 203 13.84 3.30 2.77
C ALA A 203 12.58 4.07 2.32
N SER A 204 11.50 3.34 2.02
CA SER A 204 10.23 3.92 1.56
C SER A 204 9.69 4.94 2.58
N HIS A 205 9.03 5.98 2.07
CA HIS A 205 8.38 7.02 2.89
C HIS A 205 9.37 7.80 3.79
N SER A 206 10.60 8.00 3.30
CA SER A 206 11.63 8.81 3.96
C SER A 206 12.30 9.76 2.96
N ALA A 207 13.08 10.71 3.47
CA ALA A 207 13.82 11.69 2.64
C ALA A 207 14.78 11.03 1.62
N LEU A 208 15.19 9.76 1.84
CA LEU A 208 16.01 9.03 0.87
C LEU A 208 15.31 8.85 -0.49
N MET A 209 13.97 8.91 -0.51
CA MET A 209 13.19 8.83 -1.74
C MET A 209 13.10 10.16 -2.52
N GLU A 210 13.53 11.29 -1.95
CA GLU A 210 13.45 12.59 -2.63
C GLU A 210 14.28 12.61 -3.93
N SER A 211 15.37 11.87 -3.98
CA SER A 211 16.26 11.77 -5.14
C SER A 211 15.58 11.27 -6.42
N VAL A 212 14.48 10.56 -6.31
CA VAL A 212 13.73 9.99 -7.45
C VAL A 212 12.39 10.69 -7.71
N CYS A 213 12.03 11.70 -6.92
CA CYS A 213 10.75 12.38 -7.03
C CYS A 213 10.59 13.15 -8.34
N SER A 214 11.65 13.80 -8.84
CA SER A 214 11.59 14.54 -10.10
C SER A 214 11.31 13.63 -11.30
N ASP A 215 11.98 12.47 -11.36
CA ASP A 215 11.75 11.48 -12.43
C ASP A 215 10.31 10.94 -12.36
N PHE A 216 9.82 10.68 -11.15
CA PHE A 216 8.46 10.19 -10.94
C PHE A 216 7.40 11.25 -11.28
N GLU A 217 7.61 12.50 -10.88
CA GLU A 217 6.72 13.61 -11.21
C GLU A 217 6.61 13.83 -12.73
N GLU A 218 7.73 13.76 -13.46
CA GLU A 218 7.73 13.89 -14.92
C GLU A 218 6.85 12.81 -15.57
N CYS A 219 6.94 11.58 -15.10
CA CYS A 219 6.11 10.48 -15.60
C CYS A 219 4.64 10.65 -15.23
N LEU A 220 4.32 11.10 -14.01
CA LEU A 220 2.95 11.40 -13.61
C LEU A 220 2.32 12.53 -14.42
N ARG A 221 3.13 13.51 -14.85
CA ARG A 221 2.65 14.66 -15.64
C ARG A 221 2.03 14.22 -16.97
N GLY A 222 2.56 13.15 -17.57
CA GLY A 222 2.04 12.57 -18.81
C GLY A 222 0.76 11.72 -18.67
N LEU A 223 0.35 11.41 -17.44
CA LEU A 223 -0.84 10.58 -17.20
C LEU A 223 -2.11 11.41 -17.08
N SER A 224 -3.21 10.87 -17.58
CA SER A 224 -4.55 11.41 -17.32
C SER A 224 -5.07 10.84 -16.01
N ILE A 225 -5.29 11.71 -15.03
CA ILE A 225 -5.93 11.37 -13.75
C ILE A 225 -7.18 12.23 -13.64
N SER A 226 -8.32 11.60 -13.41
CA SER A 226 -9.60 12.28 -13.20
C SER A 226 -9.92 12.40 -11.71
N THR A 227 -10.87 13.26 -11.39
CA THR A 227 -11.45 13.27 -10.03
C THR A 227 -12.09 11.90 -9.75
N PRO A 228 -11.77 11.26 -8.62
CA PRO A 228 -12.32 9.96 -8.25
C PRO A 228 -13.86 9.99 -8.15
N GLU A 229 -14.54 9.01 -8.74
CA GLU A 229 -16.01 8.86 -8.62
C GLU A 229 -16.42 8.46 -7.18
N ILE A 230 -15.53 7.80 -6.45
CA ILE A 230 -15.70 7.43 -5.06
C ILE A 230 -14.62 8.15 -4.24
N PRO A 231 -14.97 8.81 -3.13
CA PRO A 231 -14.00 9.55 -2.32
C PRO A 231 -12.81 8.69 -1.88
N ILE A 232 -11.58 9.19 -2.10
CA ILE A 232 -10.33 8.52 -1.69
C ILE A 232 -9.65 9.34 -0.60
N PHE A 233 -9.29 8.68 0.51
CA PHE A 233 -8.46 9.26 1.57
C PHE A 233 -6.99 9.00 1.24
N HIS A 234 -6.24 10.06 0.94
CA HIS A 234 -4.85 10.00 0.52
C HIS A 234 -3.89 9.79 1.69
N ASN A 235 -2.79 9.06 1.46
CA ASN A 235 -1.85 8.65 2.52
C ASN A 235 -1.18 9.82 3.23
N VAL A 236 -0.82 10.86 2.49
CA VAL A 236 -0.03 12.01 3.01
C VAL A 236 -0.87 12.90 3.92
N THR A 237 -2.09 13.17 3.53
CA THR A 237 -2.99 14.09 4.25
C THR A 237 -3.98 13.38 5.16
N ALA A 238 -4.26 12.10 4.90
CA ALA A 238 -5.40 11.36 5.40
C ALA A 238 -6.74 12.06 5.06
N ASP A 239 -6.78 12.83 3.96
CA ASP A 239 -7.93 13.59 3.51
C ASP A 239 -8.20 13.39 2.01
N LEU A 240 -9.31 13.95 1.52
CA LEU A 240 -9.68 13.94 0.11
C LEU A 240 -8.82 14.94 -0.66
N ALA A 241 -8.51 14.62 -1.92
CA ALA A 241 -7.97 15.59 -2.88
C ALA A 241 -9.12 16.21 -3.69
N ILE A 242 -8.99 17.47 -4.06
CA ILE A 242 -10.03 18.23 -4.77
C ILE A 242 -9.76 18.38 -6.26
N SER A 243 -8.59 17.98 -6.73
CA SER A 243 -8.20 18.13 -8.15
C SER A 243 -7.18 17.08 -8.59
N GLU A 244 -7.10 16.88 -9.90
CA GLU A 244 -6.07 16.05 -10.56
C GLU A 244 -4.65 16.49 -10.15
N ILE A 245 -4.38 17.79 -10.14
CA ILE A 245 -3.07 18.34 -9.79
C ILE A 245 -2.70 17.95 -8.36
N GLU A 246 -3.64 18.13 -7.43
CA GLU A 246 -3.42 17.77 -6.03
C GLU A 246 -3.19 16.25 -5.87
N ILE A 247 -3.91 15.41 -6.60
CA ILE A 247 -3.69 13.95 -6.58
C ILE A 247 -2.26 13.64 -7.02
N LYS A 248 -1.81 14.18 -8.14
CA LYS A 248 -0.44 13.97 -8.64
C LYS A 248 0.61 14.44 -7.64
N ASP A 249 0.43 15.61 -7.05
CA ASP A 249 1.32 16.14 -6.01
C ASP A 249 1.37 15.23 -4.79
N LEU A 250 0.22 14.70 -4.35
CA LEU A 250 0.15 13.78 -3.22
C LEU A 250 0.82 12.44 -3.51
N LEU A 251 0.72 11.93 -4.74
CA LEU A 251 1.40 10.70 -5.17
C LEU A 251 2.92 10.87 -5.19
N VAL A 252 3.44 12.03 -5.60
CA VAL A 252 4.87 12.34 -5.49
C VAL A 252 5.30 12.44 -4.03
N LYS A 253 4.58 13.22 -3.23
CA LYS A 253 4.85 13.39 -1.79
C LYS A 253 4.78 12.08 -1.02
N GLN A 254 3.94 11.14 -1.45
CA GLN A 254 3.81 9.82 -0.83
C GLN A 254 5.14 9.04 -0.81
N LEU A 255 6.04 9.25 -1.79
CA LEU A 255 7.33 8.56 -1.83
C LEU A 255 8.19 8.84 -0.58
N TYR A 256 8.17 10.09 -0.08
CA TYR A 256 9.02 10.55 1.02
C TYR A 256 8.27 11.01 2.28
N SER A 257 6.93 10.94 2.27
CA SER A 257 6.09 11.32 3.42
C SER A 257 5.47 10.11 4.11
N PRO A 258 5.13 10.22 5.39
CA PRO A 258 4.49 9.14 6.14
C PRO A 258 3.12 8.74 5.56
N VAL A 259 2.85 7.43 5.54
CA VAL A 259 1.52 6.88 5.36
C VAL A 259 0.73 7.07 6.66
N ARG A 260 -0.28 7.94 6.66
CA ARG A 260 -1.10 8.29 7.83
C ARG A 260 -2.29 7.35 8.00
N TRP A 261 -2.01 6.03 8.00
CA TRP A 261 -3.06 5.01 8.07
C TRP A 261 -3.92 5.10 9.33
N LEU A 262 -3.32 5.39 10.48
CA LEU A 262 -4.03 5.67 11.73
C LEU A 262 -5.09 6.76 11.58
N ASP A 263 -4.76 7.85 10.89
CA ASP A 263 -5.69 8.97 10.74
C ASP A 263 -6.81 8.63 9.74
N ILE A 264 -6.51 7.86 8.69
CA ILE A 264 -7.54 7.30 7.80
C ILE A 264 -8.49 6.40 8.60
N CYS A 265 -7.97 5.49 9.43
CA CYS A 265 -8.79 4.63 10.29
C CYS A 265 -9.70 5.42 11.26
N LYS A 266 -9.23 6.55 11.81
CA LYS A 266 -10.07 7.44 12.62
C LYS A 266 -11.26 7.99 11.82
N LYS A 267 -11.07 8.37 10.56
CA LYS A 267 -12.14 8.83 9.68
C LYS A 267 -13.14 7.70 9.38
N VAL A 268 -12.67 6.49 9.11
CA VAL A 268 -13.52 5.31 8.92
C VAL A 268 -14.38 5.05 10.18
N ASN A 269 -13.79 5.16 11.37
CA ASN A 269 -14.53 5.03 12.63
C ASN A 269 -15.63 6.08 12.78
N VAL A 270 -15.36 7.33 12.40
CA VAL A 270 -16.38 8.40 12.42
C VAL A 270 -17.52 8.12 11.43
N MET A 271 -17.21 7.50 10.28
CA MET A 271 -18.24 7.09 9.31
C MET A 271 -19.16 5.98 9.85
N GLY A 272 -18.67 5.16 10.79
CA GLY A 272 -19.45 4.09 11.41
C GLY A 272 -19.90 3.00 10.44
N ILE A 273 -19.13 2.73 9.40
CA ILE A 273 -19.41 1.76 8.35
C ILE A 273 -18.37 0.63 8.34
N PRO A 274 -18.74 -0.58 7.87
CA PRO A 274 -17.79 -1.69 7.78
C PRO A 274 -16.65 -1.39 6.81
N MET A 275 -15.44 -1.86 7.16
CA MET A 275 -14.27 -1.79 6.29
C MET A 275 -13.99 -3.15 5.67
N PHE A 276 -13.81 -3.19 4.35
CA PHE A 276 -13.43 -4.39 3.61
C PHE A 276 -12.04 -4.23 3.02
N GLU A 277 -11.10 -5.11 3.41
CA GLU A 277 -9.80 -5.19 2.75
C GLU A 277 -9.94 -5.93 1.44
N CYS A 278 -9.65 -5.25 0.33
CA CYS A 278 -9.76 -5.76 -1.03
C CYS A 278 -8.37 -5.94 -1.65
N GLY A 279 -7.90 -7.16 -1.69
CA GLY A 279 -6.58 -7.54 -2.19
C GLY A 279 -6.08 -8.82 -1.51
N PRO A 280 -4.84 -9.25 -1.77
CA PRO A 280 -4.29 -10.45 -1.18
C PRO A 280 -4.00 -10.29 0.32
N GLY A 281 -4.21 -11.36 1.07
CA GLY A 281 -3.90 -11.40 2.51
C GLY A 281 -4.94 -10.73 3.40
N LYS A 282 -4.47 -10.25 4.55
CA LYS A 282 -5.29 -9.62 5.62
C LYS A 282 -4.47 -8.64 6.46
N VAL A 283 -3.59 -7.89 5.82
CA VAL A 283 -2.66 -7.01 6.53
C VAL A 283 -3.39 -5.84 7.19
N LEU A 284 -4.28 -5.18 6.44
CA LEU A 284 -5.04 -4.04 6.95
C LEU A 284 -6.11 -4.48 7.94
N SER A 285 -6.78 -5.60 7.68
CA SER A 285 -7.72 -6.23 8.62
C SER A 285 -7.04 -6.58 9.94
N GLY A 286 -5.77 -6.99 9.90
CA GLY A 286 -4.97 -7.20 11.10
C GLY A 286 -4.73 -5.93 11.94
N LEU A 287 -4.83 -4.74 11.32
CA LEU A 287 -4.70 -3.44 12.00
C LEU A 287 -6.03 -2.90 12.53
N CYS A 288 -7.19 -3.42 12.06
CA CYS A 288 -8.50 -2.86 12.36
C CYS A 288 -8.77 -2.79 13.87
N LYS A 289 -8.56 -3.88 14.60
CA LYS A 289 -8.78 -3.92 16.04
C LYS A 289 -7.92 -2.89 16.79
N ALA A 290 -6.66 -2.73 16.41
CA ALA A 290 -5.75 -1.76 17.02
C ALA A 290 -6.17 -0.31 16.72
N ASN A 291 -6.91 -0.09 15.63
CA ASN A 291 -7.48 1.19 15.22
C ASN A 291 -8.95 1.36 15.62
N SER A 292 -9.47 0.51 16.52
CA SER A 292 -10.86 0.55 17.00
C SER A 292 -11.93 0.33 15.92
N ILE A 293 -11.55 -0.22 14.77
CA ILE A 293 -12.51 -0.69 13.75
C ILE A 293 -12.98 -2.07 14.15
N THR A 294 -14.26 -2.22 14.47
CA THR A 294 -14.84 -3.48 14.97
C THR A 294 -15.61 -4.25 13.89
N ASP A 295 -16.12 -3.55 12.90
CA ASP A 295 -16.82 -4.14 11.75
C ASP A 295 -15.91 -4.11 10.51
N TYR A 296 -15.25 -5.24 10.26
CA TYR A 296 -14.31 -5.39 9.15
C TYR A 296 -14.30 -6.81 8.59
N ASN A 297 -13.96 -6.92 7.32
CA ASN A 297 -13.75 -8.19 6.64
C ASN A 297 -12.68 -8.06 5.55
N TYR A 298 -12.30 -9.14 4.91
CA TYR A 298 -11.34 -9.16 3.81
C TYR A 298 -11.77 -10.19 2.76
N VAL A 299 -11.56 -9.87 1.49
CA VAL A 299 -12.06 -10.68 0.36
C VAL A 299 -11.45 -12.09 0.31
N THR A 300 -10.27 -12.29 0.89
CA THR A 300 -9.62 -13.59 1.00
C THR A 300 -10.03 -14.38 2.26
N ASN A 301 -11.04 -13.92 3.02
CA ASN A 301 -11.55 -14.66 4.18
C ASN A 301 -12.24 -15.96 3.74
N PRO A 302 -11.88 -17.14 4.31
CA PRO A 302 -12.53 -18.43 3.99
C PRO A 302 -14.05 -18.46 4.20
N THR A 303 -14.54 -17.63 5.12
CA THR A 303 -15.98 -17.51 5.42
C THR A 303 -16.66 -16.40 4.60
N PHE A 304 -15.90 -15.63 3.83
CA PHE A 304 -16.46 -14.73 2.84
C PHE A 304 -17.14 -15.63 1.79
N PRO A 305 -18.42 -15.44 1.47
CA PRO A 305 -19.13 -16.35 0.61
C PRO A 305 -18.35 -16.59 -0.67
N GLU A 306 -17.85 -17.81 -0.85
CA GLU A 306 -17.43 -18.28 -2.16
C GLU A 306 -18.73 -18.39 -2.95
N VAL A 307 -18.81 -17.66 -4.04
CA VAL A 307 -19.92 -17.84 -4.97
C VAL A 307 -19.60 -19.09 -5.78
N LEU A 308 -20.42 -20.10 -5.59
CA LEU A 308 -20.44 -21.34 -6.37
C LEU A 308 -20.80 -21.07 -7.82
#